data_8ae42111d997b127796d79822504a845
#
_entry.id   8ae42111d997b127796d79822504a845
#
_cell.length_a   1.000
_cell.length_b   1.000
_cell.length_c   1.000
_cell.angle_alpha   90.00
_cell.angle_beta   90.00
_cell.angle_gamma   90.00
#
_symmetry.space_group_name_H-M   'P 1'
#
loop_
_entity.id
_entity.type
_entity.pdbx_description
1 polymer ?
#
loop_
_entity_poly.entity_id
_entity_poly.type
_entity_poly.pdbx_seq_one_letter_code
_entity_poly.pdbx_strand_id
1 'polypeptide(L)'
;MSVIRTEEALRAVIGEAPLGLQDKNIDRLDHFAVDFIAKCPFLILTTADARGRCDASPKGDAPGFVHVLDEKTLVIPDRPGNRLAYGHLNILSNAQVGLLFILPGTSETLRVNGTAELDASPELLSSLAARGKPAVLGIRVTVEECFFHCAKAFIRSALWQQDAWPTDPHRVSFGDMFAERRQLDQETARAIDQSIEADYKSNL
;
A
#
# COMPACT_ATOMS: atom_id res chain seq x y z
N MET A 1 -34.03 -7.04 4.89
CA MET A 1 -32.95 -6.38 4.11
C MET A 1 -32.48 -7.38 3.05
N SER A 2 -32.58 -7.03 1.80
CA SER A 2 -32.13 -7.91 0.71
C SER A 2 -30.66 -7.66 0.42
N VAL A 3 -29.86 -8.72 0.42
CA VAL A 3 -28.45 -8.66 -0.03
C VAL A 3 -28.46 -8.40 -1.54
N ILE A 4 -27.78 -7.37 -1.98
CA ILE A 4 -27.63 -7.04 -3.40
C ILE A 4 -26.68 -8.04 -4.05
N ARG A 5 -27.11 -8.68 -5.15
CA ARG A 5 -26.35 -9.73 -5.85
C ARG A 5 -26.26 -9.53 -7.36
N THR A 6 -26.88 -8.47 -7.90
CA THR A 6 -26.87 -8.16 -9.32
C THR A 6 -26.50 -6.71 -9.52
N GLU A 7 -25.93 -6.38 -10.69
CA GLU A 7 -25.59 -5.00 -11.05
C GLU A 7 -26.84 -4.13 -11.12
N GLU A 8 -27.93 -4.63 -11.68
CA GLU A 8 -29.21 -3.92 -11.76
C GLU A 8 -29.71 -3.49 -10.36
N ALA A 9 -29.69 -4.41 -9.39
CA ALA A 9 -30.08 -4.10 -8.01
C ALA A 9 -29.13 -3.12 -7.33
N LEU A 10 -27.83 -3.16 -7.67
CA LEU A 10 -26.85 -2.19 -7.20
C LEU A 10 -27.14 -0.80 -7.80
N ARG A 11 -27.36 -0.70 -9.11
CA ARG A 11 -27.66 0.55 -9.80
C ARG A 11 -28.97 1.18 -9.31
N ALA A 12 -29.98 0.37 -8.99
CA ALA A 12 -31.21 0.87 -8.40
C ALA A 12 -31.02 1.58 -7.05
N VAL A 13 -29.96 1.26 -6.31
CA VAL A 13 -29.64 1.89 -5.00
C VAL A 13 -28.72 3.09 -5.14
N ILE A 14 -27.64 2.96 -5.94
CA ILE A 14 -26.58 4.02 -6.02
C ILE A 14 -26.74 4.93 -7.24
N GLY A 15 -27.61 4.58 -8.19
CA GLY A 15 -27.77 5.30 -9.46
C GLY A 15 -26.68 4.95 -10.47
N GLU A 16 -26.83 5.55 -11.67
CA GLU A 16 -25.83 5.43 -12.72
C GLU A 16 -24.64 6.37 -12.49
N ALA A 17 -23.47 6.00 -12.99
CA ALA A 17 -22.33 6.87 -12.98
C ALA A 17 -22.59 8.12 -13.85
N PRO A 18 -22.17 9.31 -13.42
CA PRO A 18 -22.23 10.49 -14.28
C PRO A 18 -21.51 10.24 -15.61
N LEU A 19 -22.12 10.70 -16.70
CA LEU A 19 -21.56 10.53 -18.05
C LEU A 19 -20.15 11.15 -18.12
N GLY A 20 -19.23 10.42 -18.72
CA GLY A 20 -17.83 10.85 -18.90
C GLY A 20 -16.95 10.77 -17.64
N LEU A 21 -17.47 10.34 -16.48
CA LEU A 21 -16.66 10.27 -15.27
C LEU A 21 -15.53 9.22 -15.36
N GLN A 22 -15.73 8.15 -16.13
CA GLN A 22 -14.70 7.14 -16.35
C GLN A 22 -13.57 7.58 -17.31
N ASP A 23 -13.72 8.69 -18.04
CA ASP A 23 -12.68 9.23 -18.94
C ASP A 23 -11.42 9.69 -18.17
N LYS A 24 -11.53 9.83 -16.85
CA LYS A 24 -10.37 10.06 -15.96
C LYS A 24 -9.46 8.83 -15.83
N ASN A 25 -9.96 7.63 -16.11
CA ASN A 25 -9.19 6.40 -16.03
C ASN A 25 -8.38 6.28 -17.32
N ILE A 26 -7.08 6.29 -17.18
CA ILE A 26 -6.13 6.16 -18.30
C ILE A 26 -5.27 4.92 -18.11
N ASP A 27 -4.69 4.41 -19.17
CA ASP A 27 -3.92 3.18 -19.19
C ASP A 27 -2.41 3.40 -18.94
N ARG A 28 -2.01 4.59 -18.47
CA ARG A 28 -0.61 4.97 -18.27
C ARG A 28 -0.47 6.01 -17.15
N LEU A 29 0.74 6.29 -16.77
CA LEU A 29 1.10 7.39 -15.87
C LEU A 29 1.27 8.67 -16.70
N ASP A 30 0.40 9.66 -16.50
CA ASP A 30 0.57 10.99 -17.04
C ASP A 30 1.47 11.83 -16.13
N HIS A 31 1.77 13.06 -16.54
CA HIS A 31 2.63 13.95 -15.76
C HIS A 31 2.07 14.29 -14.35
N PHE A 32 0.74 14.28 -14.17
CA PHE A 32 0.11 14.50 -12.86
C PHE A 32 0.36 13.31 -11.92
N ALA A 33 0.22 12.08 -12.45
CA ALA A 33 0.50 10.87 -11.70
C ALA A 33 1.98 10.77 -11.33
N VAL A 34 2.89 11.06 -12.27
CA VAL A 34 4.34 11.07 -12.04
C VAL A 34 4.72 12.11 -10.98
N ASP A 35 4.19 13.33 -11.03
CA ASP A 35 4.44 14.36 -10.03
C ASP A 35 3.92 13.97 -8.64
N PHE A 36 2.76 13.33 -8.57
CA PHE A 36 2.19 12.83 -7.32
C PHE A 36 3.05 11.72 -6.71
N ILE A 37 3.45 10.71 -7.51
CA ILE A 37 4.33 9.61 -7.09
C ILE A 37 5.67 10.15 -6.57
N ALA A 38 6.26 11.12 -7.25
CA ALA A 38 7.54 11.71 -6.86
C ALA A 38 7.52 12.40 -5.49
N LYS A 39 6.34 12.82 -5.01
CA LYS A 39 6.15 13.46 -3.70
C LYS A 39 5.64 12.49 -2.64
N CYS A 40 5.19 11.30 -3.04
CA CYS A 40 4.50 10.38 -2.16
C CYS A 40 5.49 9.51 -1.36
N PRO A 41 5.42 9.51 -0.01
CA PRO A 41 6.24 8.67 0.84
C PRO A 41 5.57 7.34 1.20
N PHE A 42 4.31 7.10 0.81
CA PHE A 42 3.53 5.98 1.31
C PHE A 42 2.50 5.48 0.29
N LEU A 43 2.40 4.18 0.16
CA LEU A 43 1.32 3.54 -0.59
C LEU A 43 0.84 2.27 0.10
N ILE A 44 -0.36 1.82 -0.26
CA ILE A 44 -0.86 0.47 0.05
C ILE A 44 -0.76 -0.36 -1.24
N LEU A 45 -0.01 -1.47 -1.16
CA LEU A 45 0.02 -2.50 -2.19
C LEU A 45 -1.04 -3.54 -1.88
N THR A 46 -2.00 -3.71 -2.78
CA THR A 46 -3.02 -4.76 -2.69
C THR A 46 -2.72 -5.88 -3.66
N THR A 47 -2.87 -7.11 -3.21
CA THR A 47 -2.62 -8.33 -3.98
C THR A 47 -3.71 -9.36 -3.68
N ALA A 48 -3.82 -10.39 -4.50
CA ALA A 48 -4.68 -11.53 -4.20
C ALA A 48 -4.00 -12.81 -4.68
N ASP A 49 -4.19 -13.92 -3.97
CA ASP A 49 -3.72 -15.21 -4.44
C ASP A 49 -4.60 -15.76 -5.57
N ALA A 50 -4.21 -16.92 -6.14
CA ALA A 50 -4.97 -17.57 -7.20
C ALA A 50 -6.39 -18.01 -6.81
N ARG A 51 -6.74 -17.95 -5.52
CA ARG A 51 -8.09 -18.24 -4.98
C ARG A 51 -8.88 -16.96 -4.71
N GLY A 52 -8.32 -15.78 -4.99
CA GLY A 52 -8.93 -14.48 -4.72
C GLY A 52 -8.86 -14.06 -3.25
N ARG A 53 -8.02 -14.67 -2.40
CA ARG A 53 -7.80 -14.19 -1.03
C ARG A 53 -6.89 -12.96 -1.09
N CYS A 54 -7.44 -11.83 -0.63
CA CYS A 54 -6.78 -10.53 -0.72
C CYS A 54 -5.79 -10.31 0.43
N ASP A 55 -4.74 -9.56 0.13
CA ASP A 55 -3.81 -8.97 1.09
C ASP A 55 -3.60 -7.48 0.77
N ALA A 56 -3.36 -6.68 1.79
CA ALA A 56 -3.07 -5.26 1.66
C ALA A 56 -1.90 -4.90 2.57
N SER A 57 -0.76 -4.54 1.98
CA SER A 57 0.46 -4.24 2.73
C SER A 57 0.89 -2.79 2.55
N PRO A 58 1.24 -2.08 3.64
CA PRO A 58 1.84 -0.75 3.56
C PRO A 58 3.25 -0.84 2.98
N LYS A 59 3.59 0.12 2.13
CA LYS A 59 4.93 0.36 1.61
C LYS A 59 5.27 1.82 1.84
N GLY A 60 6.44 2.11 2.38
CA GLY A 60 6.82 3.49 2.67
C GLY A 60 8.32 3.66 2.79
N ASP A 61 8.79 4.84 2.37
CA ASP A 61 10.16 5.31 2.49
C ASP A 61 10.18 6.84 2.28
N ALA A 62 11.32 7.45 2.03
CA ALA A 62 11.40 8.87 1.67
C ALA A 62 10.50 9.21 0.46
N PRO A 63 9.97 10.44 0.36
CA PRO A 63 9.19 10.85 -0.81
C PRO A 63 9.90 10.51 -2.12
N GLY A 64 9.17 9.97 -3.09
CA GLY A 64 9.71 9.53 -4.38
C GLY A 64 10.41 8.18 -4.35
N PHE A 65 10.21 7.37 -3.33
CA PHE A 65 10.81 6.03 -3.22
C PHE A 65 10.35 5.05 -4.31
N VAL A 66 9.18 5.28 -4.90
CA VAL A 66 8.72 4.51 -6.05
C VAL A 66 9.31 5.11 -7.31
N HIS A 67 10.05 4.31 -8.07
CA HIS A 67 10.73 4.75 -9.29
C HIS A 67 9.80 4.56 -10.49
N VAL A 68 9.45 5.64 -11.15
CA VAL A 68 8.76 5.61 -12.45
C VAL A 68 9.83 5.45 -13.53
N LEU A 69 9.82 4.33 -14.26
CA LEU A 69 10.78 4.05 -15.31
C LEU A 69 10.33 4.65 -16.65
N ASP A 70 9.04 4.57 -16.93
CA ASP A 70 8.36 5.14 -18.08
C ASP A 70 6.85 5.29 -17.81
N GLU A 71 6.06 5.67 -18.81
CA GLU A 71 4.62 5.89 -18.66
C GLU A 71 3.81 4.62 -18.32
N LYS A 72 4.40 3.44 -18.49
CA LYS A 72 3.77 2.13 -18.28
C LYS A 72 4.40 1.32 -17.15
N THR A 73 5.53 1.77 -16.61
CA THR A 73 6.32 0.95 -15.70
C THR A 73 6.77 1.75 -14.48
N LEU A 74 6.46 1.21 -13.30
CA LEU A 74 7.05 1.69 -12.04
C LEU A 74 7.63 0.54 -11.23
N VAL A 75 8.54 0.85 -10.32
CA VAL A 75 9.18 -0.12 -9.42
C VAL A 75 9.06 0.34 -7.97
N ILE A 76 8.55 -0.54 -7.13
CA ILE A 76 8.48 -0.35 -5.68
C ILE A 76 9.65 -1.11 -5.04
N PRO A 77 10.59 -0.44 -4.35
CA PRO A 77 11.61 -1.13 -3.60
C PRO A 77 11.03 -1.85 -2.39
N ASP A 78 11.41 -3.09 -2.18
CA ASP A 78 11.12 -3.80 -0.95
C ASP A 78 12.27 -3.65 0.04
N ARG A 79 11.93 -3.47 1.32
CA ARG A 79 12.89 -3.28 2.41
C ARG A 79 12.85 -4.48 3.35
N PRO A 80 13.87 -4.69 4.20
CA PRO A 80 13.84 -5.73 5.22
C PRO A 80 12.57 -5.65 6.07
N GLY A 81 11.96 -6.80 6.34
CA GLY A 81 10.74 -6.92 7.12
C GLY A 81 10.61 -8.31 7.76
N ASN A 82 9.41 -8.69 8.16
CA ASN A 82 9.11 -9.92 8.89
C ASN A 82 9.26 -11.22 8.07
N ARG A 83 9.57 -11.15 6.79
CA ARG A 83 9.76 -12.28 5.85
C ARG A 83 8.54 -13.20 5.65
N LEU A 84 7.35 -12.81 6.08
CA LEU A 84 6.11 -13.57 5.81
C LEU A 84 5.74 -13.54 4.33
N ALA A 85 6.13 -12.49 3.61
CA ALA A 85 6.10 -12.37 2.15
C ALA A 85 4.71 -12.61 1.51
N TYR A 86 3.60 -12.37 2.25
CA TYR A 86 2.25 -12.66 1.76
C TYR A 86 1.96 -12.02 0.39
N GLY A 87 2.21 -10.72 0.25
CA GLY A 87 2.02 -10.02 -1.02
C GLY A 87 2.91 -10.54 -2.14
N HIS A 88 4.17 -10.90 -1.84
CA HIS A 88 5.09 -11.47 -2.85
C HIS A 88 4.64 -12.86 -3.32
N LEU A 89 4.20 -13.72 -2.39
CA LEU A 89 3.65 -15.04 -2.72
C LEU A 89 2.37 -14.92 -3.56
N ASN A 90 1.55 -13.91 -3.27
CA ASN A 90 0.39 -13.61 -4.08
C ASN A 90 0.79 -13.24 -5.51
N ILE A 91 1.74 -12.32 -5.70
CA ILE A 91 2.24 -11.90 -7.02
C ILE A 91 2.75 -13.10 -7.84
N LEU A 92 3.46 -14.04 -7.22
CA LEU A 92 3.93 -15.25 -7.89
C LEU A 92 2.79 -16.16 -8.38
N SER A 93 1.64 -16.14 -7.71
CA SER A 93 0.48 -16.98 -8.05
C SER A 93 -0.59 -16.25 -8.87
N ASN A 94 -0.63 -14.94 -8.76
CA ASN A 94 -1.57 -14.05 -9.46
C ASN A 94 -0.91 -12.66 -9.55
N ALA A 95 -0.51 -12.29 -10.73
CA ALA A 95 0.24 -11.06 -10.96
C ALA A 95 -0.57 -9.77 -10.76
N GLN A 96 -1.90 -9.84 -10.64
CA GLN A 96 -2.76 -8.64 -10.51
C GLN A 96 -2.50 -7.91 -9.18
N VAL A 97 -2.26 -6.59 -9.29
CA VAL A 97 -1.99 -5.72 -8.15
C VAL A 97 -2.77 -4.41 -8.25
N GLY A 98 -3.05 -3.83 -7.09
CA GLY A 98 -3.57 -2.47 -6.98
C GLY A 98 -2.70 -1.65 -6.03
N LEU A 99 -2.41 -0.41 -6.42
CA LEU A 99 -1.66 0.54 -5.62
C LEU A 99 -2.55 1.71 -5.25
N LEU A 100 -2.54 2.09 -3.98
CA LEU A 100 -3.18 3.30 -3.50
C LEU A 100 -2.12 4.20 -2.88
N PHE A 101 -1.71 5.22 -3.61
CA PHE A 101 -0.77 6.23 -3.13
C PHE A 101 -1.50 7.25 -2.25
N ILE A 102 -0.91 7.52 -1.08
CA ILE A 102 -1.45 8.45 -0.08
C ILE A 102 -0.37 9.47 0.25
N LEU A 103 -0.61 10.71 -0.13
CA LEU A 103 0.29 11.83 0.15
C LEU A 103 -0.18 12.56 1.41
N PRO A 104 0.63 12.59 2.48
CA PRO A 104 0.25 13.26 3.72
C PRO A 104 -0.16 14.72 3.49
N GLY A 105 -1.30 15.10 4.06
CA GLY A 105 -1.88 16.44 3.90
C GLY A 105 -2.69 16.66 2.62
N THR A 106 -2.62 15.72 1.65
CA THR A 106 -3.44 15.76 0.43
C THR A 106 -4.61 14.79 0.58
N SER A 107 -5.82 15.26 0.29
CA SER A 107 -7.03 14.44 0.48
C SER A 107 -7.36 13.56 -0.72
N GLU A 108 -6.89 13.90 -1.91
CA GLU A 108 -6.96 13.06 -3.09
C GLU A 108 -5.92 11.94 -2.99
N THR A 109 -6.22 10.80 -3.60
CA THR A 109 -5.30 9.66 -3.71
C THR A 109 -5.11 9.29 -5.17
N LEU A 110 -3.95 8.73 -5.50
CA LEU A 110 -3.71 8.16 -6.80
C LEU A 110 -3.87 6.63 -6.73
N ARG A 111 -4.64 6.07 -7.66
CA ARG A 111 -4.75 4.61 -7.84
C ARG A 111 -4.06 4.19 -9.11
N VAL A 112 -3.27 3.12 -9.00
CA VAL A 112 -2.66 2.44 -10.14
C VAL A 112 -3.00 0.95 -10.03
N ASN A 113 -3.60 0.39 -11.05
CA ASN A 113 -3.87 -1.04 -11.16
C ASN A 113 -3.03 -1.61 -12.30
N GLY A 114 -2.66 -2.88 -12.21
CA GLY A 114 -1.89 -3.55 -13.24
C GLY A 114 -1.36 -4.91 -12.81
N THR A 115 -0.33 -5.37 -13.50
CA THR A 115 0.35 -6.61 -13.18
C THR A 115 1.74 -6.36 -12.60
N ALA A 116 2.18 -7.24 -11.70
CA ALA A 116 3.50 -7.14 -11.08
C ALA A 116 4.34 -8.38 -11.26
N GLU A 117 5.65 -8.17 -11.30
CA GLU A 117 6.67 -9.20 -11.22
C GLU A 117 7.72 -8.83 -10.15
N LEU A 118 8.41 -9.84 -9.64
CA LEU A 118 9.47 -9.67 -8.65
C LEU A 118 10.83 -9.68 -9.34
N ASP A 119 11.62 -8.63 -9.14
CA ASP A 119 12.91 -8.43 -9.80
C ASP A 119 14.03 -8.36 -8.74
N ALA A 120 14.98 -9.25 -8.83
CA ALA A 120 16.14 -9.34 -7.94
C ALA A 120 17.47 -9.03 -8.67
N SER A 121 17.45 -8.37 -9.84
CA SER A 121 18.65 -8.01 -10.57
C SER A 121 19.50 -7.02 -9.77
N PRO A 122 20.82 -7.28 -9.62
CA PRO A 122 21.69 -6.47 -8.76
C PRO A 122 21.73 -4.98 -9.18
N GLU A 123 21.67 -4.70 -10.47
CA GLU A 123 21.68 -3.34 -11.03
C GLU A 123 20.45 -2.55 -10.60
N LEU A 124 19.26 -3.18 -10.68
CA LEU A 124 18.02 -2.58 -10.22
C LEU A 124 18.06 -2.34 -8.71
N LEU A 125 18.41 -3.37 -7.92
CA LEU A 125 18.43 -3.27 -6.46
C LEU A 125 19.40 -2.17 -5.97
N SER A 126 20.52 -1.99 -6.66
CA SER A 126 21.48 -0.92 -6.37
C SER A 126 20.90 0.47 -6.69
N SER A 127 20.17 0.62 -7.80
CA SER A 127 19.52 1.88 -8.17
C SER A 127 18.38 2.28 -7.21
N LEU A 128 17.79 1.30 -6.52
CA LEU A 128 16.73 1.47 -5.52
C LEU A 128 17.29 1.62 -4.09
N ALA A 129 18.58 1.88 -3.93
CA ALA A 129 19.21 2.00 -2.61
C ALA A 129 18.64 3.16 -1.79
N ALA A 130 18.49 2.93 -0.50
CA ALA A 130 18.14 3.97 0.47
C ALA A 130 18.99 3.81 1.74
N ARG A 131 19.35 4.92 2.37
CA ARG A 131 20.20 4.96 3.56
C ARG A 131 21.49 4.14 3.43
N GLY A 132 22.08 4.12 2.21
CA GLY A 132 23.31 3.39 1.91
C GLY A 132 23.15 1.87 1.77
N LYS A 133 21.92 1.34 1.77
CA LYS A 133 21.63 -0.09 1.59
C LYS A 133 20.83 -0.31 0.30
N PRO A 134 21.17 -1.32 -0.53
CA PRO A 134 20.36 -1.68 -1.70
C PRO A 134 18.97 -2.16 -1.25
N ALA A 135 18.01 -2.16 -2.17
CA ALA A 135 16.73 -2.82 -1.93
C ALA A 135 16.93 -4.34 -1.81
N VAL A 136 16.03 -5.02 -1.08
CA VAL A 136 16.04 -6.49 -0.97
C VAL A 136 15.45 -7.11 -2.24
N LEU A 137 14.43 -6.45 -2.80
CA LEU A 137 13.68 -6.87 -3.97
C LEU A 137 13.06 -5.65 -4.64
N GLY A 138 12.87 -5.69 -5.95
CA GLY A 138 12.05 -4.76 -6.72
C GLY A 138 10.70 -5.40 -7.05
N ILE A 139 9.60 -4.70 -6.81
CA ILE A 139 8.27 -5.05 -7.32
C ILE A 139 8.05 -4.18 -8.55
N ARG A 140 8.24 -4.75 -9.73
CA ARG A 140 8.04 -4.09 -11.02
C ARG A 140 6.58 -4.20 -11.40
N VAL A 141 5.92 -3.06 -11.61
CA VAL A 141 4.50 -3.00 -11.96
C VAL A 141 4.34 -2.48 -13.39
N THR A 142 3.63 -3.23 -14.21
CA THR A 142 3.13 -2.79 -15.51
C THR A 142 1.76 -2.16 -15.32
N VAL A 143 1.63 -0.88 -15.66
CA VAL A 143 0.41 -0.08 -15.48
C VAL A 143 -0.63 -0.42 -16.52
N GLU A 144 -1.81 -0.83 -16.09
CA GLU A 144 -2.98 -1.10 -16.92
C GLU A 144 -4.05 -0.01 -16.75
N GLU A 145 -4.13 0.58 -15.53
CA GLU A 145 -5.07 1.64 -15.24
C GLU A 145 -4.48 2.61 -14.21
N CYS A 146 -4.71 3.91 -14.40
CA CYS A 146 -4.26 4.97 -13.52
C CYS A 146 -5.33 6.06 -13.42
N PHE A 147 -5.66 6.51 -12.20
CA PHE A 147 -6.61 7.61 -11.98
C PHE A 147 -6.56 8.16 -10.56
N PHE A 148 -6.92 9.44 -10.43
CA PHE A 148 -7.10 10.07 -9.13
C PHE A 148 -8.48 9.74 -8.54
N HIS A 149 -8.52 9.56 -7.23
CA HIS A 149 -9.72 9.34 -6.46
C HIS A 149 -10.06 10.57 -5.61
N CYS A 150 -11.36 10.82 -5.40
CA CYS A 150 -11.84 12.02 -4.73
C CYS A 150 -11.50 12.07 -3.23
N ALA A 151 -11.43 13.28 -2.70
CA ALA A 151 -11.11 13.61 -1.31
C ALA A 151 -12.15 13.19 -0.26
N LYS A 152 -13.36 12.79 -0.66
CA LYS A 152 -14.52 12.67 0.24
C LYS A 152 -14.31 11.78 1.46
N ALA A 153 -13.55 10.69 1.31
CA ALA A 153 -13.28 9.77 2.42
C ALA A 153 -12.39 10.43 3.48
N PHE A 154 -11.32 11.09 3.05
CA PHE A 154 -10.38 11.80 3.92
C PHE A 154 -11.02 13.01 4.62
N ILE A 155 -11.90 13.76 3.91
CA ILE A 155 -12.66 14.87 4.48
C ILE A 155 -13.62 14.37 5.55
N ARG A 156 -14.40 13.31 5.27
CA ARG A 156 -15.36 12.77 6.26
C ARG A 156 -14.69 12.18 7.49
N SER A 157 -13.51 11.58 7.33
CA SER A 157 -12.74 11.00 8.45
C SER A 157 -11.91 12.04 9.21
N ALA A 158 -11.82 13.28 8.71
CA ALA A 158 -10.93 14.31 9.24
C ALA A 158 -9.47 13.84 9.37
N LEU A 159 -9.03 12.90 8.49
CA LEU A 159 -7.76 12.17 8.66
C LEU A 159 -6.54 13.10 8.74
N TRP A 160 -6.54 14.21 8.00
CA TRP A 160 -5.45 15.19 7.99
C TRP A 160 -5.68 16.39 8.93
N GLN A 161 -6.73 16.38 9.74
CA GLN A 161 -7.00 17.44 10.73
C GLN A 161 -6.38 17.04 12.07
N GLN A 162 -5.22 17.61 12.39
CA GLN A 162 -4.48 17.25 13.61
C GLN A 162 -5.28 17.48 14.89
N ASP A 163 -6.13 18.52 14.90
CA ASP A 163 -7.01 18.82 16.04
C ASP A 163 -8.10 17.75 16.28
N ALA A 164 -8.37 16.92 15.27
CA ALA A 164 -9.31 15.79 15.39
C ALA A 164 -8.63 14.49 15.85
N TRP A 165 -7.30 14.48 15.97
CA TRP A 165 -6.58 13.28 16.39
C TRP A 165 -6.69 13.09 17.91
N PRO A 166 -6.76 11.84 18.41
CA PRO A 166 -6.76 11.59 19.84
C PRO A 166 -5.47 12.07 20.46
N THR A 167 -5.58 12.68 21.64
CA THR A 167 -4.43 13.17 22.43
C THR A 167 -3.56 12.02 22.94
N ASP A 168 -4.15 10.85 23.13
CA ASP A 168 -3.47 9.61 23.50
C ASP A 168 -3.64 8.60 22.34
N PRO A 169 -2.66 8.48 21.44
CA PRO A 169 -2.76 7.57 20.30
C PRO A 169 -2.75 6.11 20.77
N HIS A 170 -3.67 5.32 20.22
CA HIS A 170 -3.72 3.89 20.49
C HIS A 170 -2.41 3.20 20.06
N ARG A 171 -1.82 2.43 20.98
CA ARG A 171 -0.63 1.61 20.71
C ARG A 171 -1.01 0.13 20.77
N VAL A 172 -0.53 -0.62 19.81
CA VAL A 172 -0.69 -2.09 19.78
C VAL A 172 0.55 -2.70 20.44
N SER A 173 0.35 -3.43 21.55
CA SER A 173 1.39 -4.31 22.11
C SER A 173 1.32 -5.66 21.41
N PHE A 174 2.31 -5.97 20.62
CA PHE A 174 2.45 -7.31 20.02
C PHE A 174 2.82 -8.34 21.08
N GLY A 175 3.59 -7.95 22.10
CA GLY A 175 3.94 -8.80 23.22
C GLY A 175 2.71 -9.29 23.97
N ASP A 176 1.80 -8.40 24.38
CA ASP A 176 0.56 -8.78 25.06
C ASP A 176 -0.33 -9.65 24.16
N MET A 177 -0.45 -9.29 22.89
CA MET A 177 -1.23 -10.07 21.93
C MET A 177 -0.70 -11.50 21.76
N PHE A 178 0.62 -11.69 21.67
CA PHE A 178 1.23 -13.02 21.60
C PHE A 178 1.15 -13.77 22.92
N ALA A 179 1.33 -13.07 24.05
CA ALA A 179 1.22 -13.67 25.38
C ALA A 179 -0.18 -14.25 25.61
N GLU A 180 -1.24 -13.50 25.29
CA GLU A 180 -2.61 -13.99 25.41
C GLU A 180 -2.87 -15.20 24.49
N ARG A 181 -2.50 -15.12 23.20
CA ARG A 181 -2.75 -16.18 22.21
C ARG A 181 -1.96 -17.46 22.46
N ARG A 182 -0.80 -17.36 23.10
CA ARG A 182 0.13 -18.49 23.34
C ARG A 182 0.29 -18.85 24.81
N GLN A 183 -0.43 -18.18 25.70
CA GLN A 183 -0.35 -18.37 27.16
C GLN A 183 1.07 -18.18 27.70
N LEU A 184 1.73 -17.11 27.25
CA LEU A 184 3.06 -16.72 27.72
C LEU A 184 2.95 -15.81 28.94
N ASP A 185 4.06 -15.71 29.71
CA ASP A 185 4.12 -14.78 30.84
C ASP A 185 4.37 -13.32 30.42
N GLN A 186 4.16 -12.41 31.34
CA GLN A 186 4.31 -10.96 31.13
C GLN A 186 5.77 -10.52 30.91
N GLU A 187 6.74 -11.29 31.38
CA GLU A 187 8.17 -11.01 31.13
C GLU A 187 8.49 -11.25 29.64
N THR A 188 8.02 -12.37 29.11
CA THR A 188 8.13 -12.71 27.67
C THR A 188 7.40 -11.68 26.80
N ALA A 189 6.21 -11.22 27.22
CA ALA A 189 5.48 -10.17 26.49
C ALA A 189 6.30 -8.89 26.35
N ARG A 190 6.88 -8.41 27.46
CA ARG A 190 7.73 -7.22 27.44
C ARG A 190 8.99 -7.39 26.60
N ALA A 191 9.61 -8.56 26.64
CA ALA A 191 10.80 -8.87 25.85
C ALA A 191 10.48 -8.84 24.32
N ILE A 192 9.32 -9.32 23.92
CA ILE A 192 8.83 -9.24 22.53
C ILE A 192 8.70 -7.77 22.12
N ASP A 193 7.99 -6.93 22.85
CA ASP A 193 7.80 -5.52 22.50
C ASP A 193 9.14 -4.76 22.44
N GLN A 194 10.05 -5.01 23.39
CA GLN A 194 11.40 -4.43 23.36
C GLN A 194 12.20 -4.85 22.13
N SER A 195 12.10 -6.11 21.73
CA SER A 195 12.74 -6.61 20.50
C SER A 195 12.21 -5.93 19.26
N ILE A 196 10.89 -5.73 19.18
CA ILE A 196 10.24 -5.03 18.05
C ILE A 196 10.65 -3.55 18.01
N GLU A 197 10.69 -2.88 19.16
CA GLU A 197 11.17 -1.49 19.23
C GLU A 197 12.64 -1.34 18.82
N ALA A 198 13.49 -2.30 19.18
CA ALA A 198 14.89 -2.34 18.76
C ALA A 198 15.01 -2.55 17.24
N ASP A 199 14.20 -3.44 16.67
CA ASP A 199 14.14 -3.70 15.24
C ASP A 199 13.72 -2.44 14.46
N TYR A 200 12.72 -1.71 14.91
CA TYR A 200 12.28 -0.44 14.31
C TYR A 200 13.36 0.65 14.32
N LYS A 201 14.33 0.59 15.22
CA LYS A 201 15.46 1.53 15.26
C LYS A 201 16.63 1.13 14.36
N SER A 202 16.87 -0.16 14.19
CA SER A 202 18.08 -0.70 13.55
C SER A 202 17.85 -1.12 12.08
N ASN A 203 16.63 -1.43 11.71
CA ASN A 203 16.30 -2.04 10.40
C ASN A 203 15.40 -1.20 9.49
N LEU A 204 15.32 0.10 9.76
CA LEU A 204 14.64 1.05 8.85
C LEU A 204 15.49 1.40 7.64
#